data_ad8b18e848959cd0f14485f8b2de876c
#
_entry.id   ad8b18e848959cd0f14485f8b2de876c
#
_cell.length_a   1.000
_cell.length_b   1.000
_cell.length_c   1.000
_cell.angle_alpha   90.00
_cell.angle_beta   90.00
_cell.angle_gamma   90.00
#
_symmetry.space_group_name_H-M   'P 1'
#
loop_
_entity.id
_entity.type
_entity.pdbx_description
1 polymer ?
#
loop_
_entity_poly.entity_id
_entity_poly.type
_entity_poly.pdbx_seq_one_letter_code
_entity_poly.pdbx_strand_id
1 'polypeptide(L)'
;EISWSIKEQQWRQNWIEVNNKSNKACLSNSEMQLLTEEKFKKYQKNIKKWRTQNYVNCWHQSNCESEAMWQLYTRDSKQGIAIQTTFERLYQALPAIPQASFGLVKYINYNDYNNGTSMNSFRVFDAPWYKRESFAHEREFRVIIEDTRENGFHDCHKSIKVNINLLIENIYISPEAEKWFVELIKDVIKRRYNLLLNVIHSELKDLPFF
;
A
#
# COMPACT_ATOMS: atom_id res chain seq x y z
N GLU A 1 21.23 2.19 -4.69
CA GLU A 1 20.63 3.00 -5.78
C GLU A 1 21.05 2.40 -7.11
N ILE A 2 20.23 1.53 -7.67
CA ILE A 2 20.37 1.15 -9.07
C ILE A 2 20.03 2.40 -9.86
N SER A 3 21.02 2.93 -10.54
CA SER A 3 20.86 4.19 -11.26
C SER A 3 19.68 4.07 -12.23
N TRP A 4 18.83 5.08 -12.25
CA TRP A 4 17.73 5.18 -13.22
C TRP A 4 18.17 4.96 -14.66
N SER A 5 19.46 5.16 -14.96
CA SER A 5 20.09 4.92 -16.24
C SER A 5 20.00 3.48 -16.72
N ILE A 6 20.12 2.46 -15.85
CA ILE A 6 20.03 1.05 -16.25
C ILE A 6 18.57 0.69 -16.61
N LYS A 7 17.61 1.16 -15.83
CA LYS A 7 16.16 0.96 -16.12
C LYS A 7 15.74 1.67 -17.41
N GLU A 8 16.27 2.85 -17.63
CA GLU A 8 16.03 3.61 -18.86
C GLU A 8 16.59 2.86 -20.07
N GLN A 9 17.82 2.37 -19.99
CA GLN A 9 18.43 1.60 -21.09
C GLN A 9 17.66 0.32 -21.39
N GLN A 10 17.26 -0.44 -20.36
CA GLN A 10 16.44 -1.65 -20.53
C GLN A 10 15.08 -1.35 -21.16
N TRP A 11 14.39 -0.31 -20.69
CA TRP A 11 13.11 0.08 -21.27
C TRP A 11 13.27 0.46 -22.75
N ARG A 12 14.31 1.24 -23.09
CA ARG A 12 14.63 1.65 -24.46
C ARG A 12 14.90 0.45 -25.35
N GLN A 13 15.72 -0.51 -24.88
CA GLN A 13 16.01 -1.74 -25.63
C GLN A 13 14.75 -2.56 -25.89
N ASN A 14 13.97 -2.83 -24.87
CA ASN A 14 12.72 -3.58 -25.01
C ASN A 14 11.73 -2.89 -25.95
N TRP A 15 11.62 -1.57 -25.87
CA TRP A 15 10.74 -0.83 -26.75
C TRP A 15 11.19 -0.91 -28.21
N ILE A 16 12.50 -0.81 -28.48
CA ILE A 16 13.08 -0.96 -29.82
C ILE A 16 12.83 -2.38 -30.37
N GLU A 17 13.05 -3.41 -29.55
CA GLU A 17 12.82 -4.81 -29.96
C GLU A 17 11.37 -5.10 -30.31
N VAL A 18 10.43 -4.61 -29.49
CA VAL A 18 8.99 -4.77 -29.74
C VAL A 18 8.55 -4.06 -31.01
N ASN A 19 9.05 -2.84 -31.25
CA ASN A 19 8.65 -2.07 -32.42
C ASN A 19 9.35 -2.53 -33.70
N ASN A 20 10.57 -3.03 -33.63
CA ASN A 20 11.22 -3.66 -34.78
C ASN A 20 10.52 -4.94 -35.25
N LYS A 21 9.84 -5.66 -34.31
CA LYS A 21 9.02 -6.83 -34.68
C LYS A 21 7.67 -6.47 -35.26
N SER A 22 7.14 -5.28 -34.99
CA SER A 22 5.79 -4.87 -35.39
C SER A 22 5.72 -3.88 -36.55
N ASN A 23 6.79 -3.15 -36.87
CA ASN A 23 6.78 -2.12 -37.92
C ASN A 23 7.70 -2.47 -39.08
N LYS A 24 7.10 -2.64 -40.27
CA LYS A 24 7.78 -2.74 -41.55
C LYS A 24 8.27 -1.39 -42.13
N ALA A 25 8.21 -0.30 -41.38
CA ALA A 25 8.68 1.01 -41.83
C ALA A 25 10.15 1.19 -41.41
N CYS A 26 11.04 1.34 -42.39
CA CYS A 26 12.46 1.64 -42.17
C CYS A 26 12.63 3.07 -41.65
N LEU A 27 12.59 3.25 -40.36
CA LEU A 27 13.05 4.47 -39.71
C LEU A 27 14.57 4.45 -39.60
N SER A 28 15.21 5.58 -39.81
CA SER A 28 16.65 5.72 -39.54
C SER A 28 16.93 5.55 -38.04
N ASN A 29 18.17 5.16 -37.69
CA ASN A 29 18.57 5.01 -36.29
C ASN A 29 18.34 6.28 -35.45
N SER A 30 18.52 7.46 -36.04
CA SER A 30 18.30 8.75 -35.39
C SER A 30 16.82 9.04 -35.13
N GLU A 31 15.94 8.73 -36.04
CA GLU A 31 14.48 8.86 -35.86
C GLU A 31 13.95 7.88 -34.82
N MET A 32 14.50 6.66 -34.80
CA MET A 32 14.16 5.66 -33.79
C MET A 32 14.59 6.10 -32.39
N GLN A 33 15.77 6.72 -32.27
CA GLN A 33 16.23 7.27 -30.96
C GLN A 33 15.33 8.40 -30.47
N LEU A 34 14.97 9.34 -31.34
CA LEU A 34 14.09 10.45 -30.98
C LEU A 34 12.70 9.96 -30.53
N LEU A 35 12.11 9.06 -31.31
CA LEU A 35 10.82 8.45 -30.94
C LEU A 35 10.89 7.70 -29.62
N THR A 36 11.99 7.00 -29.35
CA THR A 36 12.19 6.26 -28.10
C THR A 36 12.29 7.23 -26.93
N GLU A 37 12.98 8.34 -27.07
CA GLU A 37 13.07 9.37 -26.02
C GLU A 37 11.73 10.04 -25.72
N GLU A 38 10.96 10.40 -26.75
CA GLU A 38 9.63 10.98 -26.55
C GLU A 38 8.69 10.01 -25.83
N LYS A 39 8.68 8.74 -26.26
CA LYS A 39 7.88 7.69 -25.63
C LYS A 39 8.31 7.45 -24.18
N PHE A 40 9.60 7.45 -23.91
CA PHE A 40 10.12 7.30 -22.56
C PHE A 40 9.72 8.47 -21.65
N LYS A 41 9.85 9.72 -22.13
CA LYS A 41 9.39 10.91 -21.39
C LYS A 41 7.90 10.86 -21.11
N LYS A 42 7.09 10.45 -22.10
CA LYS A 42 5.64 10.27 -21.93
C LYS A 42 5.33 9.17 -20.90
N TYR A 43 6.05 8.06 -20.95
CA TYR A 43 5.94 6.96 -19.99
C TYR A 43 6.29 7.42 -18.56
N GLN A 44 7.41 8.11 -18.37
CA GLN A 44 7.80 8.68 -17.07
C GLN A 44 6.74 9.65 -16.53
N LYS A 45 6.20 10.53 -17.39
CA LYS A 45 5.14 11.48 -17.03
C LYS A 45 3.88 10.73 -16.58
N ASN A 46 3.50 9.68 -17.30
CA ASN A 46 2.34 8.88 -16.97
C ASN A 46 2.52 8.12 -15.65
N ILE A 47 3.70 7.52 -15.40
CA ILE A 47 4.02 6.88 -14.11
C ILE A 47 3.93 7.90 -12.97
N LYS A 48 4.53 9.07 -13.15
CA LYS A 48 4.52 10.12 -12.14
C LYS A 48 3.09 10.58 -11.83
N LYS A 49 2.30 10.81 -12.87
CA LYS A 49 0.87 11.14 -12.75
C LYS A 49 0.11 10.04 -12.02
N TRP A 50 0.30 8.79 -12.44
CA TRP A 50 -0.42 7.65 -11.89
C TRP A 50 -0.09 7.39 -10.40
N ARG A 51 1.19 7.57 -10.00
CA ARG A 51 1.59 7.46 -8.57
C ARG A 51 0.87 8.47 -7.67
N THR A 52 0.44 9.59 -8.20
CA THR A 52 -0.32 10.62 -7.48
C THR A 52 -1.84 10.43 -7.56
N GLN A 53 -2.33 9.45 -8.31
CA GLN A 53 -3.75 9.17 -8.50
C GLN A 53 -4.29 8.02 -7.65
N ASN A 54 -3.48 7.47 -6.74
CA ASN A 54 -3.88 6.35 -5.91
C ASN A 54 -3.77 6.70 -4.43
N TYR A 55 -4.89 6.57 -3.73
CA TYR A 55 -4.91 6.58 -2.28
C TYR A 55 -4.84 5.14 -1.78
N VAL A 56 -3.99 4.90 -0.82
CA VAL A 56 -3.75 3.56 -0.29
C VAL A 56 -4.00 3.55 1.21
N ASN A 57 -4.81 2.61 1.67
CA ASN A 57 -5.00 2.31 3.07
C ASN A 57 -4.48 0.89 3.34
N CYS A 58 -3.48 0.77 4.20
CA CYS A 58 -2.76 -0.47 4.47
C CYS A 58 -3.20 -1.08 5.80
N TRP A 59 -3.40 -2.40 5.80
CA TRP A 59 -3.73 -3.22 6.96
C TRP A 59 -2.71 -4.34 7.09
N HIS A 60 -2.37 -4.69 8.33
CA HIS A 60 -1.55 -5.87 8.61
C HIS A 60 -2.44 -7.12 8.69
N GLN A 61 -2.11 -8.15 7.91
CA GLN A 61 -2.82 -9.42 7.96
C GLN A 61 -2.18 -10.38 8.95
N SER A 62 -2.87 -10.66 10.04
CA SER A 62 -2.41 -11.63 11.04
C SER A 62 -3.59 -12.24 11.79
N ASN A 63 -3.40 -13.45 12.31
CA ASN A 63 -4.37 -14.13 13.19
C ASN A 63 -4.03 -13.94 14.69
N CYS A 64 -2.91 -13.28 14.98
CA CYS A 64 -2.45 -12.99 16.32
C CYS A 64 -1.80 -11.61 16.37
N GLU A 65 -1.62 -11.09 17.56
CA GLU A 65 -0.84 -9.88 17.77
C GLU A 65 0.63 -10.09 17.35
N SER A 66 1.28 -9.03 16.91
CA SER A 66 2.68 -9.03 16.51
C SER A 66 3.45 -7.98 17.30
N GLU A 67 4.36 -8.41 18.13
CA GLU A 67 5.26 -7.52 18.88
C GLU A 67 6.08 -6.65 17.93
N ALA A 68 6.56 -7.21 16.81
CA ALA A 68 7.31 -6.45 15.80
C ALA A 68 6.48 -5.30 15.20
N MET A 69 5.18 -5.50 14.99
CA MET A 69 4.30 -4.45 14.50
C MET A 69 4.04 -3.38 15.57
N TRP A 70 3.88 -3.78 16.84
CA TRP A 70 3.81 -2.81 17.93
C TRP A 70 5.07 -1.95 17.99
N GLN A 71 6.26 -2.55 18.00
CA GLN A 71 7.54 -1.84 18.00
C GLN A 71 7.70 -0.91 16.78
N LEU A 72 7.29 -1.36 15.59
CA LEU A 72 7.40 -0.57 14.37
C LEU A 72 6.50 0.69 14.40
N TYR A 73 5.28 0.55 14.89
CA TYR A 73 4.27 1.62 14.80
C TYR A 73 4.14 2.48 16.06
N THR A 74 4.54 1.99 17.22
CA THR A 74 4.52 2.79 18.46
C THR A 74 5.86 3.43 18.77
N ARG A 75 6.98 2.82 18.29
CA ARG A 75 8.36 3.29 18.51
C ARG A 75 8.60 3.71 19.97
N ASP A 76 8.86 5.03 20.17
CA ASP A 76 9.14 5.62 21.47
C ASP A 76 7.88 5.90 22.32
N SER A 77 6.71 5.74 21.74
CA SER A 77 5.45 5.91 22.46
C SER A 77 4.98 4.58 23.03
N LYS A 78 4.81 4.53 24.35
CA LYS A 78 4.17 3.39 24.99
C LYS A 78 2.66 3.36 24.74
N GLN A 79 2.11 4.46 24.29
CA GLN A 79 0.68 4.67 24.10
C GLN A 79 0.32 4.44 22.63
N GLY A 80 -0.16 3.25 22.31
CA GLY A 80 -0.59 2.88 20.99
C GLY A 80 -1.93 2.16 21.00
N ILE A 81 -2.66 2.29 19.90
CA ILE A 81 -3.88 1.53 19.65
C ILE A 81 -3.79 0.83 18.32
N ALA A 82 -4.32 -0.38 18.24
CA ALA A 82 -4.53 -1.09 16.99
C ALA A 82 -6.01 -1.44 16.84
N ILE A 83 -6.50 -1.25 15.63
CA ILE A 83 -7.88 -1.58 15.26
C ILE A 83 -7.87 -2.95 14.60
N GLN A 84 -8.64 -3.88 15.16
CA GLN A 84 -8.89 -5.17 14.55
C GLN A 84 -10.16 -5.12 13.73
N THR A 85 -10.09 -5.71 12.54
CA THR A 85 -11.23 -5.88 11.64
C THR A 85 -11.06 -7.16 10.82
N THR A 86 -12.11 -7.56 10.11
CA THR A 86 -12.05 -8.60 9.08
C THR A 86 -12.23 -7.97 7.69
N PHE A 87 -11.88 -8.71 6.65
CA PHE A 87 -12.14 -8.26 5.28
C PHE A 87 -13.63 -7.95 5.05
N GLU A 88 -14.51 -8.83 5.53
CA GLU A 88 -15.94 -8.63 5.36
C GLU A 88 -16.45 -7.36 6.05
N ARG A 89 -16.04 -7.12 7.29
CA ARG A 89 -16.39 -5.91 8.05
C ARG A 89 -15.87 -4.65 7.35
N LEU A 90 -14.61 -4.67 6.90
CA LEU A 90 -14.00 -3.57 6.16
C LEU A 90 -14.77 -3.27 4.87
N TYR A 91 -15.12 -4.30 4.12
CA TYR A 91 -15.87 -4.15 2.87
C TYR A 91 -17.28 -3.59 3.11
N GLN A 92 -17.99 -4.08 4.12
CA GLN A 92 -19.35 -3.62 4.47
C GLN A 92 -19.35 -2.20 5.08
N ALA A 93 -18.28 -1.81 5.77
CA ALA A 93 -18.18 -0.49 6.40
C ALA A 93 -17.90 0.63 5.39
N LEU A 94 -17.33 0.31 4.25
CA LEU A 94 -17.03 1.27 3.19
C LEU A 94 -18.31 1.58 2.39
N PRO A 95 -18.51 2.84 1.98
CA PRO A 95 -19.55 3.16 1.01
C PRO A 95 -19.21 2.51 -0.34
N ALA A 96 -20.21 2.39 -1.21
CA ALA A 96 -19.97 1.92 -2.57
C ALA A 96 -19.04 2.89 -3.31
N ILE A 97 -17.80 2.51 -3.49
CA ILE A 97 -16.78 3.28 -4.22
C ILE A 97 -16.38 2.48 -5.46
N PRO A 98 -16.87 2.87 -6.65
CA PRO A 98 -16.65 2.10 -7.88
C PRO A 98 -15.17 1.86 -8.22
N GLN A 99 -14.28 2.76 -7.79
CA GLN A 99 -12.85 2.70 -8.06
C GLN A 99 -12.04 2.08 -6.90
N ALA A 100 -12.69 1.48 -5.91
CA ALA A 100 -12.01 0.79 -4.82
C ALA A 100 -11.57 -0.61 -5.23
N SER A 101 -10.30 -0.91 -5.04
CA SER A 101 -9.72 -2.23 -5.24
C SER A 101 -9.14 -2.75 -3.93
N PHE A 102 -9.25 -4.07 -3.72
CA PHE A 102 -8.83 -4.75 -2.50
C PHE A 102 -7.86 -5.87 -2.84
N GLY A 103 -6.80 -6.04 -2.08
CA GLY A 103 -5.88 -7.13 -2.34
C GLY A 103 -4.69 -7.21 -1.41
N LEU A 104 -4.00 -8.35 -1.51
CA LEU A 104 -2.76 -8.61 -0.80
C LEU A 104 -1.57 -8.03 -1.56
N VAL A 105 -0.61 -7.50 -0.83
CA VAL A 105 0.65 -7.05 -1.38
C VAL A 105 1.51 -8.25 -1.77
N LYS A 106 2.09 -8.20 -2.97
CA LYS A 106 3.10 -9.15 -3.43
C LYS A 106 4.48 -8.60 -3.10
N TYR A 107 5.24 -9.35 -2.33
CA TYR A 107 6.61 -9.01 -2.00
C TYR A 107 7.54 -9.60 -3.03
N ILE A 108 8.38 -8.75 -3.62
CA ILE A 108 9.25 -9.12 -4.75
C ILE A 108 10.69 -8.68 -4.50
N ASN A 109 11.62 -9.46 -5.03
CA ASN A 109 13.01 -9.05 -5.12
C ASN A 109 13.18 -8.13 -6.33
N TYR A 110 13.50 -6.88 -6.10
CA TYR A 110 13.67 -5.90 -7.18
C TYR A 110 14.87 -6.21 -8.09
N ASN A 111 15.84 -6.99 -7.63
CA ASN A 111 16.98 -7.40 -8.45
C ASN A 111 16.55 -8.44 -9.50
N ASP A 112 15.74 -9.42 -9.13
CA ASP A 112 15.19 -10.42 -10.06
C ASP A 112 14.28 -9.77 -11.10
N TYR A 113 13.55 -8.73 -10.66
CA TYR A 113 12.73 -7.91 -11.52
C TYR A 113 13.53 -7.15 -12.58
N ASN A 114 14.72 -6.64 -12.22
CA ASN A 114 15.59 -5.90 -13.14
C ASN A 114 16.27 -6.81 -14.18
N ASN A 115 16.39 -8.12 -13.93
CA ASN A 115 17.06 -9.08 -14.82
C ASN A 115 16.15 -9.60 -15.93
N GLY A 116 14.99 -9.03 -16.15
CA GLY A 116 14.14 -9.26 -17.32
C GLY A 116 13.32 -10.55 -17.29
N THR A 117 13.45 -11.39 -16.28
CA THR A 117 12.73 -12.67 -16.18
C THR A 117 11.23 -12.51 -15.89
N SER A 118 10.80 -11.35 -15.43
CA SER A 118 9.40 -11.12 -15.05
C SER A 118 8.76 -9.88 -15.68
N MET A 119 9.45 -9.15 -16.58
CA MET A 119 8.93 -7.87 -17.12
C MET A 119 7.68 -7.99 -18.00
N ASN A 120 7.38 -9.17 -18.55
CA ASN A 120 6.24 -9.33 -19.46
C ASN A 120 4.86 -9.28 -18.78
N SER A 121 4.80 -9.32 -17.44
CA SER A 121 3.54 -9.34 -16.70
C SER A 121 3.30 -8.11 -15.81
N PHE A 122 4.29 -7.23 -15.63
CA PHE A 122 4.15 -6.06 -14.78
C PHE A 122 3.52 -4.90 -15.54
N ARG A 123 2.32 -4.54 -15.14
CA ARG A 123 1.68 -3.31 -15.59
C ARG A 123 1.99 -2.19 -14.59
N VAL A 124 2.22 -0.98 -15.06
CA VAL A 124 2.41 0.21 -14.20
C VAL A 124 1.27 0.35 -13.20
N PHE A 125 0.06 -0.04 -13.61
CA PHE A 125 -1.14 -0.04 -12.77
C PHE A 125 -1.09 -1.03 -11.59
N ASP A 126 -0.21 -2.03 -11.66
CA ASP A 126 -0.07 -3.02 -10.59
C ASP A 126 0.95 -2.60 -9.51
N ALA A 127 1.67 -1.48 -9.72
CA ALA A 127 2.71 -1.02 -8.79
C ALA A 127 2.26 -0.87 -7.33
N PRO A 128 1.02 -0.40 -7.01
CA PRO A 128 0.58 -0.34 -5.62
C PRO A 128 0.42 -1.71 -4.95
N TRP A 129 0.39 -2.80 -5.71
CA TRP A 129 0.28 -4.16 -5.19
C TRP A 129 1.62 -4.83 -4.95
N TYR A 130 2.74 -4.14 -5.22
CA TYR A 130 4.08 -4.68 -5.04
C TYR A 130 4.87 -3.91 -4.00
N LYS A 131 5.66 -4.64 -3.21
CA LYS A 131 6.60 -4.09 -2.24
C LYS A 131 7.89 -4.91 -2.25
N ARG A 132 8.99 -4.33 -1.78
CA ARG A 132 10.25 -5.08 -1.66
C ARG A 132 10.10 -6.21 -0.66
N GLU A 133 10.72 -7.36 -0.95
CA GLU A 133 10.72 -8.53 -0.08
C GLU A 133 11.21 -8.25 1.35
N SER A 134 12.12 -7.29 1.53
CA SER A 134 12.57 -6.85 2.86
C SER A 134 11.46 -6.32 3.77
N PHE A 135 10.29 -6.00 3.22
CA PHE A 135 9.10 -5.58 3.96
C PHE A 135 8.04 -6.70 4.11
N ALA A 136 8.39 -7.95 3.80
CA ALA A 136 7.43 -9.06 3.82
C ALA A 136 6.81 -9.30 5.21
N HIS A 137 7.50 -8.91 6.27
CA HIS A 137 7.01 -8.98 7.64
C HIS A 137 5.75 -8.12 7.88
N GLU A 138 5.50 -7.09 7.08
CA GLU A 138 4.31 -6.25 7.20
C GLU A 138 3.04 -6.96 6.72
N ARG A 139 3.13 -8.00 5.89
CA ARG A 139 2.00 -8.82 5.41
C ARG A 139 0.77 -7.98 5.04
N GLU A 140 0.98 -7.00 4.16
CA GLU A 140 -0.03 -5.98 3.90
C GLU A 140 -1.21 -6.49 3.07
N PHE A 141 -2.40 -6.15 3.54
CA PHE A 141 -3.62 -6.09 2.75
C PHE A 141 -3.92 -4.61 2.47
N ARG A 142 -4.24 -4.26 1.24
CA ARG A 142 -4.48 -2.87 0.82
C ARG A 142 -5.88 -2.65 0.31
N VAL A 143 -6.43 -1.49 0.64
CA VAL A 143 -7.54 -0.86 -0.07
C VAL A 143 -6.95 0.27 -0.90
N ILE A 144 -7.17 0.23 -2.20
CA ILE A 144 -6.66 1.24 -3.13
C ILE A 144 -7.85 1.90 -3.80
N ILE A 145 -7.84 3.23 -3.81
CA ILE A 145 -8.85 4.04 -4.49
C ILE A 145 -8.15 4.89 -5.53
N GLU A 146 -8.52 4.67 -6.79
CA GLU A 146 -8.04 5.48 -7.89
C GLU A 146 -8.84 6.77 -7.98
N ASP A 147 -8.15 7.89 -8.14
CA ASP A 147 -8.76 9.18 -8.43
C ASP A 147 -8.67 9.47 -9.92
N THR A 148 -9.79 9.40 -10.58
CA THR A 148 -9.92 9.59 -12.03
C THR A 148 -10.07 11.05 -12.45
N ARG A 149 -10.02 12.01 -11.51
CA ARG A 149 -10.12 13.43 -11.85
C ARG A 149 -8.99 13.87 -12.75
N GLU A 150 -9.30 14.57 -13.85
CA GLU A 150 -8.32 14.97 -14.87
C GLU A 150 -7.25 15.96 -14.38
N ASN A 151 -7.59 16.79 -13.41
CA ASN A 151 -6.73 17.90 -12.96
C ASN A 151 -5.68 17.51 -11.90
N GLY A 152 -5.49 16.22 -11.63
CA GLY A 152 -4.49 15.74 -10.70
C GLY A 152 -4.82 16.05 -9.24
N PHE A 153 -4.03 15.48 -8.34
CA PHE A 153 -4.20 15.70 -6.91
C PHE A 153 -3.64 17.03 -6.47
N HIS A 154 -4.43 17.74 -5.70
CA HIS A 154 -3.96 18.78 -4.81
C HIS A 154 -3.92 18.33 -3.34
N ASP A 155 -4.59 17.23 -3.03
CA ASP A 155 -4.70 16.74 -1.65
C ASP A 155 -3.81 15.51 -1.42
N CYS A 156 -3.00 15.56 -0.36
CA CYS A 156 -2.15 14.44 0.05
C CYS A 156 -2.95 13.27 0.66
N HIS A 157 -4.25 13.44 0.89
CA HIS A 157 -5.12 12.46 1.53
C HIS A 157 -6.55 12.54 0.99
N LYS A 158 -7.28 11.44 1.14
CA LYS A 158 -8.72 11.37 0.86
C LYS A 158 -9.43 10.79 2.07
N SER A 159 -10.29 11.59 2.67
CA SER A 159 -11.12 11.13 3.79
C SER A 159 -12.37 10.42 3.26
N ILE A 160 -12.64 9.24 3.80
CA ILE A 160 -13.81 8.43 3.46
C ILE A 160 -14.62 8.21 4.72
N LYS A 161 -15.88 8.55 4.65
CA LYS A 161 -16.82 8.32 5.75
C LYS A 161 -17.17 6.83 5.81
N VAL A 162 -16.87 6.19 6.93
CA VAL A 162 -17.14 4.77 7.16
C VAL A 162 -18.09 4.56 8.32
N ASN A 163 -18.78 3.43 8.34
CA ASN A 163 -19.54 2.99 9.50
C ASN A 163 -18.59 2.33 10.51
N ILE A 164 -18.22 3.05 11.56
CA ILE A 164 -17.26 2.59 12.56
C ILE A 164 -17.74 1.34 13.30
N ASN A 165 -19.04 1.21 13.59
CA ASN A 165 -19.59 0.03 14.26
C ASN A 165 -19.47 -1.25 13.40
N LEU A 166 -19.55 -1.11 12.09
CA LEU A 166 -19.31 -2.23 11.17
C LEU A 166 -17.82 -2.49 11.02
N LEU A 167 -17.01 -1.44 10.92
CA LEU A 167 -15.58 -1.55 10.67
C LEU A 167 -14.83 -2.23 11.81
N ILE A 168 -15.00 -1.74 13.03
CA ILE A 168 -14.18 -2.14 14.18
C ILE A 168 -14.78 -3.38 14.84
N GLU A 169 -13.97 -4.42 14.97
CA GLU A 169 -14.29 -5.61 15.75
C GLU A 169 -13.79 -5.45 17.19
N ASN A 170 -12.51 -5.19 17.36
CA ASN A 170 -11.87 -4.93 18.63
C ASN A 170 -10.86 -3.78 18.51
N ILE A 171 -10.59 -3.14 19.64
CA ILE A 171 -9.50 -2.19 19.78
C ILE A 171 -8.49 -2.79 20.74
N TYR A 172 -7.26 -2.96 20.27
CA TYR A 172 -6.13 -3.39 21.10
C TYR A 172 -5.34 -2.19 21.57
N ILE A 173 -4.94 -2.22 22.83
CA ILE A 173 -4.04 -1.23 23.43
C ILE A 173 -2.65 -1.84 23.53
N SER A 174 -1.63 -1.05 23.21
CA SER A 174 -0.22 -1.44 23.25
C SER A 174 0.12 -2.16 24.56
N PRO A 175 0.92 -3.26 24.51
CA PRO A 175 1.37 -3.96 25.72
C PRO A 175 2.16 -3.06 26.67
N GLU A 176 2.81 -2.01 26.14
CA GLU A 176 3.59 -1.05 26.91
C GLU A 176 2.74 0.06 27.56
N ALA A 177 1.45 0.12 27.26
CA ALA A 177 0.59 1.18 27.75
C ALA A 177 0.27 1.03 29.25
N GLU A 178 0.23 2.15 29.94
CA GLU A 178 -0.18 2.20 31.34
C GLU A 178 -1.70 2.08 31.50
N LYS A 179 -2.16 1.61 32.64
CA LYS A 179 -3.59 1.38 32.92
C LYS A 179 -4.47 2.63 32.70
N TRP A 180 -3.94 3.80 33.04
CA TRP A 180 -4.69 5.06 32.84
C TRP A 180 -5.03 5.29 31.34
N PHE A 181 -4.13 4.91 30.43
CA PHE A 181 -4.37 5.04 28.99
C PHE A 181 -5.47 4.10 28.52
N VAL A 182 -5.48 2.86 29.03
CA VAL A 182 -6.56 1.90 28.75
C VAL A 182 -7.92 2.47 29.17
N GLU A 183 -8.02 3.00 30.39
CA GLU A 183 -9.25 3.59 30.91
C GLU A 183 -9.65 4.86 30.12
N LEU A 184 -8.69 5.68 29.74
CA LEU A 184 -8.94 6.85 28.89
C LEU A 184 -9.58 6.44 27.56
N ILE A 185 -9.04 5.44 26.88
CA ILE A 185 -9.57 4.98 25.59
C ILE A 185 -10.98 4.41 25.75
N LYS A 186 -11.23 3.59 26.77
CA LYS A 186 -12.57 3.09 27.10
C LYS A 186 -13.58 4.24 27.29
N ASP A 187 -13.17 5.25 28.03
CA ASP A 187 -14.01 6.41 28.34
C ASP A 187 -14.31 7.24 27.07
N VAL A 188 -13.30 7.52 26.26
CA VAL A 188 -13.46 8.25 25.00
C VAL A 188 -14.41 7.53 24.07
N ILE A 189 -14.24 6.22 23.87
CA ILE A 189 -15.09 5.41 23.00
C ILE A 189 -16.55 5.45 23.47
N LYS A 190 -16.77 5.26 24.77
CA LYS A 190 -18.11 5.21 25.35
C LYS A 190 -18.76 6.59 25.38
N ARG A 191 -18.09 7.61 25.95
CA ARG A 191 -18.71 8.91 26.21
C ARG A 191 -18.74 9.83 25.00
N ARG A 192 -17.66 9.83 24.20
CA ARG A 192 -17.55 10.76 23.07
C ARG A 192 -18.19 10.21 21.81
N TYR A 193 -18.02 8.93 21.57
CA TYR A 193 -18.49 8.29 20.33
C TYR A 193 -19.74 7.44 20.53
N ASN A 194 -20.16 7.19 21.77
CA ASN A 194 -21.29 6.34 22.13
C ASN A 194 -21.22 4.96 21.43
N LEU A 195 -20.02 4.39 21.40
CA LEU A 195 -19.75 3.10 20.77
C LEU A 195 -19.59 2.01 21.84
N LEU A 196 -20.15 0.82 21.56
CA LEU A 196 -19.99 -0.37 22.38
C LEU A 196 -18.94 -1.28 21.72
N LEU A 197 -17.67 -0.86 21.81
CA LEU A 197 -16.54 -1.62 21.26
C LEU A 197 -15.76 -2.30 22.37
N ASN A 198 -15.26 -3.49 22.09
CA ASN A 198 -14.38 -4.20 22.99
C ASN A 198 -12.98 -3.56 22.97
N VAL A 199 -12.47 -3.21 24.15
CA VAL A 199 -11.12 -2.64 24.33
C VAL A 199 -10.28 -3.61 25.12
N ILE A 200 -9.29 -4.17 24.50
CA ILE A 200 -8.41 -5.23 25.01
C ILE A 200 -7.02 -4.63 25.24
N HIS A 201 -6.47 -4.77 26.44
CA HIS A 201 -5.05 -4.53 26.66
C HIS A 201 -4.27 -5.72 26.14
N SER A 202 -3.23 -5.48 25.36
CA SER A 202 -2.40 -6.55 24.81
C SER A 202 -1.75 -7.39 25.92
N GLU A 203 -1.79 -8.70 25.78
CA GLU A 203 -1.22 -9.67 26.72
C GLU A 203 0.23 -10.06 26.38
N LEU A 204 0.84 -9.41 25.37
CA LEU A 204 2.21 -9.74 24.92
C LEU A 204 3.29 -9.52 25.98
N LYS A 205 2.97 -8.80 27.08
CA LYS A 205 3.85 -8.64 28.24
C LYS A 205 3.66 -9.67 29.34
N ASP A 206 2.62 -10.47 29.26
CA ASP A 206 2.35 -11.47 30.25
C ASP A 206 3.48 -12.50 30.25
N LEU A 207 3.87 -12.92 31.46
CA LEU A 207 4.90 -13.93 31.59
C LEU A 207 4.40 -15.26 31.02
N PRO A 208 5.25 -15.98 30.27
CA PRO A 208 4.89 -17.32 29.82
C PRO A 208 4.65 -18.26 31.02
N PHE A 209 3.75 -19.21 30.82
CA PHE A 209 3.39 -20.19 31.87
C PHE A 209 4.48 -21.20 32.19
N PHE A 210 5.66 -21.10 31.58
CA PHE A 210 6.80 -22.01 31.74
C PHE A 210 8.10 -21.25 31.92
#